data_a2ff53c132bdcd5b17b681d4df2c719b
#
_entry.id   a2ff53c132bdcd5b17b681d4df2c719b
#
_cell.length_a   1.000
_cell.length_b   1.000
_cell.length_c   1.000
_cell.angle_alpha   90.00
_cell.angle_beta   90.00
_cell.angle_gamma   90.00
#
_symmetry.space_group_name_H-M   'P 1'
#
loop_
_entity.id
_entity.type
_entity.pdbx_description
1 polymer ?
#
loop_
_entity_poly.entity_id
_entity_poly.type
_entity_poly.pdbx_seq_one_letter_code
_entity_poly.pdbx_strand_id
1 'polypeptide(L)'
;FKRSGTAVLDMVTYDMAEAVRGANHILISVQAQGFEEVFQELAPLLENGQTVSIFPDNFGSLILRRIMRDKGITTKVIIAGYDSLVYGARLVDFNNMETETDVVNITYRENEIRVDTLPSSDYEDYLRIVKEIPALDATQLVHGDTALDISISNVNPLLHIPAVVMNAGTIENWGIIP
;
A
#
# COMPACT_ATOMS: atom_id res chain seq x y z
N PHE A 1 17.10 -16.30 1.27
CA PHE A 1 15.75 -16.79 1.53
C PHE A 1 15.17 -17.30 0.21
N LYS A 2 15.20 -18.63 -0.04
CA LYS A 2 14.55 -19.20 -1.22
C LYS A 2 13.38 -20.06 -0.74
N ARG A 3 12.18 -19.52 -0.77
CA ARG A 3 10.95 -20.27 -0.67
C ARG A 3 10.19 -20.11 -1.97
N SER A 4 9.61 -21.16 -2.47
CA SER A 4 8.67 -21.13 -3.59
C SER A 4 7.36 -21.76 -3.11
N GLY A 5 6.26 -21.32 -3.67
CA GLY A 5 4.94 -21.83 -3.38
C GLY A 5 3.94 -21.34 -4.42
N THR A 6 2.76 -21.89 -4.38
CA THR A 6 1.64 -21.48 -5.21
C THR A 6 0.52 -21.00 -4.29
N ALA A 7 -0.08 -19.85 -4.61
CA ALA A 7 -1.29 -19.37 -3.99
C ALA A 7 -2.44 -19.43 -4.99
N VAL A 8 -3.60 -19.86 -4.55
CA VAL A 8 -4.84 -19.82 -5.33
C VAL A 8 -5.64 -18.65 -4.81
N LEU A 9 -6.04 -17.75 -5.70
CA LEU A 9 -6.89 -16.62 -5.38
C LEU A 9 -8.35 -17.06 -5.49
N ASP A 10 -9.17 -16.71 -4.50
CA ASP A 10 -10.60 -17.01 -4.52
C ASP A 10 -11.31 -16.21 -5.61
N MET A 11 -10.83 -14.99 -5.86
CA MET A 11 -11.43 -14.09 -6.85
C MET A 11 -10.37 -13.12 -7.41
N VAL A 12 -10.50 -12.83 -8.70
CA VAL A 12 -9.85 -11.70 -9.38
C VAL A 12 -10.92 -10.96 -10.14
N THR A 13 -11.14 -9.69 -9.86
CA THR A 13 -12.21 -8.89 -10.46
C THR A 13 -11.77 -7.46 -10.71
N TYR A 14 -12.40 -6.79 -11.67
CA TYR A 14 -12.30 -5.34 -11.89
C TYR A 14 -13.41 -4.57 -11.20
N ASP A 15 -14.38 -5.26 -10.59
CA ASP A 15 -15.48 -4.65 -9.83
C ASP A 15 -15.05 -4.46 -8.38
N MET A 16 -14.82 -3.21 -7.98
CA MET A 16 -14.38 -2.88 -6.63
C MET A 16 -15.43 -3.25 -5.59
N ALA A 17 -16.72 -3.10 -5.91
CA ALA A 17 -17.80 -3.47 -4.98
C ALA A 17 -17.82 -4.98 -4.72
N GLU A 18 -17.53 -5.79 -5.74
CA GLU A 18 -17.37 -7.23 -5.58
C GLU A 18 -16.13 -7.58 -4.75
N ALA A 19 -15.01 -6.92 -5.03
CA ALA A 19 -13.74 -7.18 -4.36
C ALA A 19 -13.76 -6.88 -2.85
N VAL A 20 -14.46 -5.82 -2.41
CA VAL A 20 -14.41 -5.37 -1.01
C VAL A 20 -15.58 -5.88 -0.16
N ARG A 21 -16.61 -6.44 -0.77
CA ARG A 21 -17.80 -6.92 -0.06
C ARG A 21 -17.44 -8.03 0.94
N GLY A 22 -17.70 -7.78 2.21
CA GLY A 22 -17.44 -8.74 3.31
C GLY A 22 -15.95 -9.00 3.58
N ALA A 23 -15.03 -8.26 2.95
CA ALA A 23 -13.61 -8.33 3.27
C ALA A 23 -13.37 -7.71 4.65
N ASN A 24 -12.65 -8.38 5.53
CA ASN A 24 -12.24 -7.81 6.82
C ASN A 24 -11.06 -6.85 6.66
N HIS A 25 -10.15 -7.15 5.73
CA HIS A 25 -8.92 -6.40 5.49
C HIS A 25 -8.83 -6.00 4.02
N ILE A 26 -8.65 -4.72 3.77
CA ILE A 26 -8.44 -4.15 2.45
C ILE A 26 -7.00 -3.62 2.40
N LEU A 27 -6.19 -4.18 1.50
CA LEU A 27 -4.80 -3.78 1.31
C LEU A 27 -4.68 -2.95 0.04
N ILE A 28 -4.24 -1.70 0.18
CA ILE A 28 -4.07 -0.77 -0.94
C ILE A 28 -2.59 -0.69 -1.30
N SER A 29 -2.25 -1.14 -2.50
CA SER A 29 -0.90 -1.08 -3.04
C SER A 29 -0.96 -0.52 -4.47
N VAL A 30 -1.35 0.74 -4.57
CA VAL A 30 -1.43 1.49 -5.82
C VAL A 30 -0.48 2.68 -5.78
N GLN A 31 -0.13 3.21 -6.95
CA GLN A 31 0.68 4.42 -7.01
C GLN A 31 -0.10 5.62 -6.44
N ALA A 32 0.59 6.53 -5.75
CA ALA A 32 -0.03 7.66 -5.06
C ALA A 32 -0.88 8.56 -5.98
N GLN A 33 -0.54 8.64 -7.27
CA GLN A 33 -1.31 9.39 -8.27
C GLN A 33 -2.74 8.84 -8.46
N GLY A 34 -2.95 7.54 -8.17
CA GLY A 34 -4.26 6.88 -8.28
C GLY A 34 -5.12 6.97 -7.02
N PHE A 35 -4.59 7.48 -5.90
CA PHE A 35 -5.32 7.47 -4.63
C PHE A 35 -6.66 8.19 -4.70
N GLU A 36 -6.69 9.37 -5.31
CA GLU A 36 -7.94 10.15 -5.37
C GLU A 36 -9.04 9.37 -6.08
N GLU A 37 -8.74 8.79 -7.25
CA GLU A 37 -9.69 8.02 -8.06
C GLU A 37 -10.14 6.75 -7.33
N VAL A 38 -9.18 5.96 -6.87
CA VAL A 38 -9.44 4.70 -6.14
C VAL A 38 -10.27 4.95 -4.89
N PHE A 39 -9.95 5.98 -4.10
CA PHE A 39 -10.66 6.27 -2.87
C PHE A 39 -12.03 6.92 -3.08
N GLN A 40 -12.25 7.64 -4.17
CA GLN A 40 -13.57 8.13 -4.54
C GLN A 40 -14.54 6.98 -4.81
N GLU A 41 -14.06 5.88 -5.38
CA GLU A 41 -14.84 4.67 -5.61
C GLU A 41 -14.96 3.80 -4.35
N LEU A 42 -13.84 3.60 -3.62
CA LEU A 42 -13.78 2.75 -2.44
C LEU A 42 -14.63 3.26 -1.27
N ALA A 43 -14.53 4.56 -0.96
CA ALA A 43 -15.08 5.10 0.29
C ALA A 43 -16.58 4.80 0.50
N PRO A 44 -17.47 4.91 -0.52
CA PRO A 44 -18.88 4.58 -0.36
C PRO A 44 -19.16 3.07 -0.20
N LEU A 45 -18.20 2.21 -0.52
CA LEU A 45 -18.34 0.76 -0.44
C LEU A 45 -17.85 0.18 0.89
N LEU A 46 -17.20 1.00 1.71
CA LEU A 46 -16.65 0.56 2.99
C LEU A 46 -17.75 0.17 3.98
N GLU A 47 -17.52 -0.92 4.71
CA GLU A 47 -18.41 -1.46 5.72
C GLU A 47 -17.84 -1.26 7.13
N ASN A 48 -18.72 -1.20 8.15
CA ASN A 48 -18.28 -1.05 9.53
C ASN A 48 -17.42 -2.24 9.97
N GLY A 49 -16.29 -1.93 10.60
CA GLY A 49 -15.35 -2.91 11.14
C GLY A 49 -14.26 -3.35 10.17
N GLN A 50 -14.31 -2.91 8.91
CA GLN A 50 -13.21 -3.15 7.98
C GLN A 50 -11.96 -2.38 8.36
N THR A 51 -10.78 -2.92 7.99
CA THR A 51 -9.52 -2.20 8.04
C THR A 51 -9.02 -1.91 6.63
N VAL A 52 -8.44 -0.72 6.44
CA VAL A 52 -7.82 -0.30 5.19
C VAL A 52 -6.35 0.00 5.46
N SER A 53 -5.46 -0.80 4.90
CA SER A 53 -4.00 -0.65 5.03
C SER A 53 -3.40 -0.16 3.73
N ILE A 54 -2.63 0.94 3.76
CA ILE A 54 -2.12 1.65 2.58
C ILE A 54 -0.60 1.55 2.54
N PHE A 55 -0.06 1.00 1.45
CA PHE A 55 1.36 0.69 1.24
C PHE A 55 1.90 1.31 -0.06
N PRO A 56 2.84 2.27 0.00
CA PRO A 56 3.11 3.19 1.11
C PRO A 56 1.98 4.21 1.26
N ASP A 57 1.87 4.83 2.44
CA ASP A 57 0.77 5.77 2.73
C ASP A 57 0.81 7.02 1.85
N ASN A 58 1.95 7.66 1.69
CA ASN A 58 2.10 8.86 0.85
C ASN A 58 0.90 9.82 0.96
N PHE A 59 0.44 10.10 2.17
CA PHE A 59 -0.77 10.88 2.51
C PHE A 59 -2.10 10.20 2.13
N GLY A 60 -2.10 8.94 1.73
CA GLY A 60 -3.30 8.20 1.33
C GLY A 60 -4.35 8.09 2.43
N SER A 61 -3.93 7.85 3.67
CA SER A 61 -4.81 7.82 4.85
C SER A 61 -5.56 9.15 5.04
N LEU A 62 -4.87 10.26 4.87
CA LEU A 62 -5.47 11.61 4.94
C LEU A 62 -6.42 11.87 3.78
N ILE A 63 -6.06 11.44 2.56
CA ILE A 63 -6.90 11.57 1.37
C ILE A 63 -8.18 10.78 1.54
N LEU A 64 -8.09 9.50 1.95
CA LEU A 64 -9.26 8.66 2.17
C LEU A 64 -10.18 9.26 3.26
N ARG A 65 -9.61 9.68 4.39
CA ARG A 65 -10.38 10.29 5.48
C ARG A 65 -11.05 11.58 5.05
N ARG A 66 -10.37 12.42 4.25
CA ARG A 66 -10.96 13.63 3.66
C ARG A 66 -12.15 13.28 2.77
N ILE A 67 -12.00 12.32 1.85
CA ILE A 67 -13.07 11.89 0.94
C ILE A 67 -14.28 11.39 1.72
N MET A 68 -14.06 10.54 2.74
CA MET A 68 -15.15 10.06 3.61
C MET A 68 -15.89 11.22 4.28
N ARG A 69 -15.16 12.17 4.84
CA ARG A 69 -15.76 13.38 5.47
C ARG A 69 -16.56 14.20 4.46
N ASP A 70 -15.98 14.48 3.29
CA ASP A 70 -16.58 15.37 2.29
C ASP A 70 -17.84 14.75 1.65
N LYS A 71 -17.91 13.40 1.61
CA LYS A 71 -19.11 12.65 1.20
C LYS A 71 -20.09 12.36 2.35
N GLY A 72 -19.79 12.78 3.57
CA GLY A 72 -20.64 12.50 4.74
C GLY A 72 -20.69 11.01 5.13
N ILE A 73 -19.68 10.24 4.77
CA ILE A 73 -19.59 8.81 5.08
C ILE A 73 -19.15 8.66 6.55
N THR A 74 -20.00 8.03 7.35
CA THR A 74 -19.80 7.83 8.80
C THR A 74 -19.42 6.40 9.16
N THR A 75 -19.14 5.56 8.16
CA THR A 75 -18.70 4.17 8.33
C THR A 75 -17.45 4.12 9.22
N LYS A 76 -17.48 3.23 10.22
CA LYS A 76 -16.38 3.05 11.16
C LYS A 76 -15.39 2.04 10.60
N VAL A 77 -14.28 2.54 10.10
CA VAL A 77 -13.14 1.76 9.58
C VAL A 77 -11.86 2.22 10.23
N ILE A 78 -10.92 1.30 10.42
CA ILE A 78 -9.55 1.63 10.81
C ILE A 78 -8.75 1.84 9.53
N ILE A 79 -8.13 3.02 9.39
CA ILE A 79 -7.25 3.33 8.27
C ILE A 79 -5.83 3.35 8.80
N ALA A 80 -4.96 2.49 8.26
CA ALA A 80 -3.56 2.39 8.63
C ALA A 80 -2.67 2.77 7.44
N GLY A 81 -1.72 3.65 7.66
CA GLY A 81 -0.70 4.05 6.70
C GLY A 81 0.65 3.43 7.04
N TYR A 82 1.37 2.96 6.04
CA TYR A 82 2.72 2.41 6.15
C TYR A 82 3.72 3.31 5.45
N ASP A 83 4.94 3.41 5.97
CA ASP A 83 5.99 4.23 5.37
C ASP A 83 6.60 3.61 4.11
N SER A 84 6.44 2.31 3.90
CA SER A 84 7.01 1.58 2.76
C SER A 84 6.14 0.41 2.33
N LEU A 85 6.59 -0.30 1.28
CA LEU A 85 6.10 -1.62 0.89
C LEU A 85 6.79 -2.70 1.74
N VAL A 86 6.03 -3.70 2.19
CA VAL A 86 6.59 -4.83 2.96
C VAL A 86 7.53 -5.68 2.12
N TYR A 87 7.26 -5.79 0.82
CA TYR A 87 7.99 -6.64 -0.12
C TYR A 87 8.43 -5.87 -1.36
N GLY A 88 9.65 -6.10 -1.80
CA GLY A 88 10.07 -5.80 -3.16
C GLY A 88 9.70 -6.96 -4.07
N ALA A 89 8.70 -6.78 -4.92
CA ALA A 89 8.15 -7.80 -5.79
C ALA A 89 8.24 -7.38 -7.25
N ARG A 90 8.47 -8.34 -8.14
CA ARG A 90 8.48 -8.16 -9.59
C ARG A 90 7.85 -9.37 -10.26
N LEU A 91 7.08 -9.15 -11.30
CA LEU A 91 6.68 -10.22 -12.21
C LEU A 91 7.92 -10.77 -12.92
N VAL A 92 7.99 -12.07 -13.07
CA VAL A 92 8.99 -12.69 -13.95
C VAL A 92 8.63 -12.32 -15.38
N ASP A 93 9.63 -11.97 -16.21
CA ASP A 93 9.45 -11.50 -17.59
C ASP A 93 8.72 -10.16 -17.76
N PHE A 94 8.88 -9.23 -16.82
CA PHE A 94 8.33 -7.88 -16.92
C PHE A 94 8.59 -7.18 -18.27
N ASN A 95 9.68 -7.54 -18.97
CA ASN A 95 10.04 -6.99 -20.28
C ASN A 95 9.29 -7.65 -21.44
N ASN A 96 8.56 -8.73 -21.22
CA ASN A 96 7.77 -9.43 -22.22
C ASN A 96 6.30 -9.45 -21.80
N MET A 97 5.64 -8.30 -22.01
CA MET A 97 4.22 -8.11 -21.65
C MET A 97 3.26 -8.97 -22.49
N GLU A 98 3.77 -9.69 -23.50
CA GLU A 98 2.97 -10.63 -24.31
C GLU A 98 2.88 -12.04 -23.67
N THR A 99 3.71 -12.33 -22.66
CA THR A 99 3.63 -13.59 -21.92
C THR A 99 2.79 -13.38 -20.66
N GLU A 100 1.67 -14.07 -20.56
CA GLU A 100 0.94 -14.21 -19.30
C GLU A 100 1.86 -14.91 -18.30
N THR A 101 2.31 -14.18 -17.27
CA THR A 101 3.06 -14.78 -16.18
C THR A 101 2.30 -14.59 -14.89
N ASP A 102 2.08 -15.70 -14.20
CA ASP A 102 1.52 -15.77 -12.85
C ASP A 102 2.62 -15.87 -11.77
N VAL A 103 3.89 -15.73 -12.17
CA VAL A 103 5.03 -15.87 -11.28
C VAL A 103 5.52 -14.53 -10.79
N VAL A 104 5.45 -14.32 -9.47
CA VAL A 104 5.99 -13.15 -8.79
C VAL A 104 7.29 -13.52 -8.09
N ASN A 105 8.36 -12.80 -8.42
CA ASN A 105 9.64 -12.92 -7.72
C ASN A 105 9.70 -11.87 -6.59
N ILE A 106 9.86 -12.34 -5.35
CA ILE A 106 10.08 -11.48 -4.18
C ILE A 106 11.58 -11.35 -3.98
N THR A 107 12.12 -10.15 -4.18
CA THR A 107 13.55 -9.88 -4.11
C THR A 107 14.02 -9.54 -2.70
N TYR A 108 13.18 -8.89 -1.91
CA TYR A 108 13.44 -8.59 -0.51
C TYR A 108 12.13 -8.48 0.28
N ARG A 109 12.25 -8.52 1.60
CA ARG A 109 11.21 -8.20 2.55
C ARG A 109 11.80 -7.27 3.60
N GLU A 110 11.05 -6.26 3.99
CA GLU A 110 11.42 -5.40 5.10
C GLU A 110 11.39 -6.18 6.43
N ASN A 111 12.43 -5.99 7.24
CA ASN A 111 12.47 -6.55 8.60
C ASN A 111 11.68 -5.71 9.58
N GLU A 112 11.64 -4.41 9.35
CA GLU A 112 10.95 -3.41 10.14
C GLU A 112 10.24 -2.43 9.22
N ILE A 113 9.04 -2.03 9.57
CA ILE A 113 8.23 -1.05 8.84
C ILE A 113 7.45 -0.20 9.83
N ARG A 114 7.38 1.09 9.57
CA ARG A 114 6.62 2.00 10.41
C ARG A 114 5.17 2.05 9.96
N VAL A 115 4.28 2.14 10.92
CA VAL A 115 2.83 2.21 10.69
C VAL A 115 2.17 3.05 11.76
N ASP A 116 1.17 3.81 11.38
CA ASP A 116 0.22 4.43 12.29
C ASP A 116 -1.18 4.41 11.69
N THR A 117 -2.18 4.65 12.53
CA THR A 117 -3.57 4.73 12.12
C THR A 117 -4.07 6.18 12.10
N LEU A 118 -5.17 6.41 11.41
CA LEU A 118 -5.84 7.70 11.40
C LEU A 118 -7.30 7.55 11.86
N PRO A 119 -7.62 7.91 13.11
CA PRO A 119 -6.74 8.53 14.13
C PRO A 119 -5.76 7.53 14.75
N SER A 120 -4.64 8.04 15.32
CA SER A 120 -3.63 7.21 16.01
C SER A 120 -4.17 6.44 17.22
N SER A 121 -5.29 6.87 17.79
CA SER A 121 -5.99 6.16 18.87
C SER A 121 -6.44 4.74 18.51
N ASP A 122 -6.57 4.44 17.23
CA ASP A 122 -7.03 3.14 16.73
C ASP A 122 -5.87 2.13 16.58
N TYR A 123 -4.62 2.56 16.85
CA TYR A 123 -3.42 1.76 16.61
C TYR A 123 -3.41 0.43 17.37
N GLU A 124 -3.77 0.44 18.66
CA GLU A 124 -3.79 -0.78 19.47
C GLU A 124 -4.85 -1.78 19.00
N ASP A 125 -5.99 -1.30 18.53
CA ASP A 125 -7.01 -2.15 17.91
C ASP A 125 -6.51 -2.71 16.57
N TYR A 126 -5.86 -1.87 15.77
CA TYR A 126 -5.25 -2.28 14.52
C TYR A 126 -4.18 -3.38 14.71
N LEU A 127 -3.30 -3.25 15.72
CA LEU A 127 -2.27 -4.25 15.99
C LEU A 127 -2.84 -5.63 16.32
N ARG A 128 -4.01 -5.69 16.94
CA ARG A 128 -4.67 -6.97 17.23
C ARG A 128 -5.17 -7.65 15.96
N ILE A 129 -5.68 -6.84 15.04
CA ILE A 129 -6.29 -7.29 13.79
C ILE A 129 -5.20 -7.67 12.77
N VAL A 130 -4.18 -6.84 12.61
CA VAL A 130 -3.15 -7.01 11.59
C VAL A 130 -2.31 -8.28 11.77
N LYS A 131 -2.25 -8.83 12.98
CA LYS A 131 -1.61 -10.13 13.28
C LYS A 131 -2.29 -11.30 12.56
N GLU A 132 -3.52 -11.14 12.13
CA GLU A 132 -4.24 -12.12 11.34
C GLU A 132 -3.81 -12.14 9.87
N ILE A 133 -2.99 -11.17 9.43
CA ILE A 133 -2.48 -11.08 8.07
C ILE A 133 -1.11 -11.77 7.98
N PRO A 134 -1.01 -13.00 7.43
CA PRO A 134 0.23 -13.78 7.45
C PRO A 134 1.39 -13.09 6.73
N ALA A 135 1.09 -12.23 5.75
CA ALA A 135 2.09 -11.49 5.02
C ALA A 135 2.89 -10.51 5.91
N LEU A 136 2.32 -10.06 7.02
CA LEU A 136 2.93 -9.12 7.95
C LEU A 136 3.54 -9.78 9.19
N ASP A 137 3.30 -11.08 9.41
CA ASP A 137 3.69 -11.81 10.62
C ASP A 137 5.21 -11.76 10.92
N ALA A 138 6.04 -11.74 9.89
CA ALA A 138 7.49 -11.77 10.06
C ALA A 138 8.16 -10.39 9.92
N THR A 139 7.40 -9.31 9.87
CA THR A 139 7.88 -7.93 9.80
C THR A 139 7.59 -7.24 11.13
N GLN A 140 8.60 -6.63 11.72
CA GLN A 140 8.42 -5.84 12.93
C GLN A 140 7.66 -4.56 12.60
N LEU A 141 6.50 -4.38 13.20
CA LEU A 141 5.73 -3.14 13.08
C LEU A 141 6.19 -2.16 14.15
N VAL A 142 6.62 -0.99 13.73
CA VAL A 142 7.05 0.12 14.62
C VAL A 142 6.01 1.22 14.56
N HIS A 143 5.52 1.62 15.73
CA HIS A 143 4.55 2.70 15.82
C HIS A 143 5.16 4.02 15.36
N GLY A 144 4.52 4.70 14.43
CA GLY A 144 4.84 6.09 14.08
C GLY A 144 4.21 7.07 15.08
N ASP A 145 4.72 8.30 15.09
CA ASP A 145 4.17 9.33 15.98
C ASP A 145 2.80 9.82 15.49
N THR A 146 2.61 9.90 14.19
CA THR A 146 1.37 10.30 13.53
C THR A 146 1.29 9.74 12.11
N ALA A 147 0.09 9.69 11.52
CA ALA A 147 -0.08 9.36 10.10
C ALA A 147 0.72 10.30 9.17
N LEU A 148 0.94 11.56 9.58
CA LEU A 148 1.77 12.50 8.84
C LEU A 148 3.25 12.11 8.89
N ASP A 149 3.75 11.70 10.07
CA ASP A 149 5.10 11.20 10.26
C ASP A 149 5.37 9.98 9.36
N ILE A 150 4.43 9.04 9.29
CA ILE A 150 4.51 7.88 8.40
C ILE A 150 4.69 8.30 6.94
N SER A 151 3.86 9.24 6.46
CA SER A 151 3.93 9.69 5.06
C SER A 151 5.26 10.40 4.73
N ILE A 152 5.80 11.16 5.68
CA ILE A 152 7.07 11.89 5.51
C ILE A 152 8.28 10.96 5.65
N SER A 153 8.16 9.87 6.39
CA SER A 153 9.23 8.89 6.62
C SER A 153 9.52 8.01 5.39
N ASN A 154 8.68 8.06 4.36
CA ASN A 154 8.95 7.33 3.12
C ASN A 154 10.22 7.86 2.44
N VAL A 155 11.26 7.03 2.45
CA VAL A 155 12.58 7.41 1.90
C VAL A 155 12.62 7.44 0.37
N ASN A 156 11.69 6.78 -0.31
CA ASN A 156 11.70 6.68 -1.77
C ASN A 156 11.67 8.05 -2.47
N PRO A 157 10.75 8.98 -2.14
CA PRO A 157 10.77 10.33 -2.72
C PRO A 157 12.06 11.09 -2.41
N LEU A 158 12.64 10.88 -1.23
CA LEU A 158 13.87 11.56 -0.79
C LEU A 158 15.10 11.10 -1.56
N LEU A 159 15.14 9.83 -1.97
CA LEU A 159 16.26 9.26 -2.72
C LEU A 159 16.11 9.43 -4.23
N HIS A 160 14.95 9.09 -4.77
CA HIS A 160 14.74 9.05 -6.22
C HIS A 160 14.61 10.43 -6.85
N ILE A 161 13.86 11.33 -6.25
CA ILE A 161 13.64 12.66 -6.83
C ILE A 161 14.96 13.45 -6.94
N PRO A 162 15.79 13.61 -5.88
CA PRO A 162 17.06 14.27 -6.00
C PRO A 162 18.00 13.58 -6.99
N ALA A 163 18.03 12.25 -6.99
CA ALA A 163 18.88 11.51 -7.92
C ALA A 163 18.52 11.79 -9.37
N VAL A 164 17.23 11.81 -9.72
CA VAL A 164 16.76 12.16 -11.08
C VAL A 164 17.06 13.60 -11.41
N VAL A 165 16.73 14.54 -10.53
CA VAL A 165 16.95 15.98 -10.77
C VAL A 165 18.44 16.30 -10.95
N MET A 166 19.31 15.76 -10.08
CA MET A 166 20.76 15.99 -10.15
C MET A 166 21.41 15.35 -11.38
N ASN A 167 20.82 14.34 -11.96
CA ASN A 167 21.34 13.62 -13.11
C ASN A 167 20.51 13.84 -14.40
N ALA A 168 19.59 14.78 -14.40
CA ALA A 168 18.66 15.01 -15.52
C ALA A 168 19.39 15.14 -16.87
N GLY A 169 20.46 15.95 -16.94
CA GLY A 169 21.25 16.12 -18.16
C GLY A 169 21.95 14.84 -18.62
N THR A 170 22.41 14.00 -17.69
CA THR A 170 23.03 12.72 -17.99
C THR A 170 21.97 11.72 -18.50
N ILE A 171 20.81 11.68 -17.84
CA ILE A 171 19.67 10.80 -18.22
C ILE A 171 19.19 11.17 -19.62
N GLU A 172 19.02 12.47 -19.91
CA GLU A 172 18.58 12.96 -21.20
C GLU A 172 19.53 12.58 -22.35
N ASN A 173 20.84 12.58 -22.08
CA ASN A 173 21.86 12.28 -23.09
C ASN A 173 22.19 10.78 -23.21
N TRP A 174 21.83 9.96 -22.24
CA TRP A 174 22.12 8.51 -22.30
C TRP A 174 21.19 7.74 -23.23
N GLY A 175 20.04 8.29 -23.59
CA GLY A 175 19.08 7.60 -24.48
C GLY A 175 18.55 6.29 -23.93
N ILE A 176 18.85 5.98 -22.67
CA ILE A 176 18.44 4.76 -21.96
C ILE A 176 17.82 5.20 -20.64
N ILE A 177 16.54 4.99 -20.49
CA ILE A 177 15.89 4.96 -19.19
C ILE A 177 15.97 3.51 -18.74
N PRO A 178 16.67 3.21 -17.63
CA PRO A 178 16.76 1.86 -17.12
C PRO A 178 15.41 1.35 -16.60
#